data_d3e37b886bd4be9803004777f8e5a4b9
#
_entry.id   d3e37b886bd4be9803004777f8e5a4b9
#
_cell.length_a   1.000
_cell.length_b   1.000
_cell.length_c   1.000
_cell.angle_alpha   90.00
_cell.angle_beta   90.00
_cell.angle_gamma   90.00
#
_symmetry.space_group_name_H-M   'P 1'
#
loop_
_entity.id
_entity.type
_entity.pdbx_description
1 polymer ?
#
loop_
_entity_poly.entity_id
_entity_poly.type
_entity_poly.pdbx_seq_one_letter_code
_entity_poly.pdbx_strand_id
1 'polypeptide(L)'
;GIKIAVLAYTYGTNGIPIPKDKPYLINLIDENLIQNDVRKAKELKADFIIACIHWGNEYQRQPNDFQKELAAKVIGYGVDVIIGSHPHVLQPAEKIFVNSEEGIREGLVIYSMGNFISNQKERYRDSSIVLILEIEKDWQANQTVLRNAVYIPTWVQRLAHGKPVYRVLPVEKAIKDYEQRKDQSLSSSDYQKLKQAWEDITGLLGEDDLIKLKTVIQ
;
A
#
# COMPACT_ATOMS: atom_id res chain seq x y z
N GLY A 1 20.07 -1.88 -15.42
CA GLY A 1 18.77 -2.10 -14.78
C GLY A 1 18.16 -0.79 -14.29
N ILE A 2 16.90 -0.81 -13.86
CA ILE A 2 16.20 0.35 -13.26
C ILE A 2 16.62 0.46 -11.80
N LYS A 3 17.01 1.67 -11.35
CA LYS A 3 17.31 1.98 -9.96
C LYS A 3 16.06 2.53 -9.27
N ILE A 4 15.60 1.87 -8.24
CA ILE A 4 14.43 2.30 -7.45
C ILE A 4 14.91 2.74 -6.07
N ALA A 5 14.60 3.98 -5.68
CA ALA A 5 14.77 4.43 -4.30
C ALA A 5 13.48 4.13 -3.51
N VAL A 6 13.64 3.57 -2.32
CA VAL A 6 12.53 3.36 -1.38
C VAL A 6 12.81 4.17 -0.12
N LEU A 7 11.94 5.14 0.15
CA LEU A 7 11.99 6.02 1.32
C LEU A 7 10.90 5.59 2.30
N ALA A 8 11.12 5.72 3.61
CA ALA A 8 10.14 5.30 4.60
C ALA A 8 10.04 6.29 5.77
N TYR A 9 8.80 6.66 6.13
CA TYR A 9 8.51 7.65 7.17
C TYR A 9 7.32 7.22 8.03
N THR A 10 7.27 7.70 9.26
CA THR A 10 6.16 7.45 10.19
C THR A 10 5.73 8.72 10.92
N TYR A 11 4.44 8.81 11.25
CA TYR A 11 3.92 9.89 12.09
C TYR A 11 4.43 9.84 13.52
N GLY A 12 4.85 8.66 14.01
CA GLY A 12 5.24 8.47 15.38
C GLY A 12 5.58 7.01 15.72
N THR A 13 5.82 6.78 16.99
CA THR A 13 6.29 5.50 17.56
C THR A 13 5.35 4.94 18.62
N ASN A 14 4.07 5.36 18.63
CA ASN A 14 3.07 4.95 19.63
C ASN A 14 3.56 5.13 21.10
N GLY A 15 4.24 6.27 21.37
CA GLY A 15 4.75 6.59 22.69
C GLY A 15 6.07 5.92 23.06
N ILE A 16 6.64 5.08 22.21
CA ILE A 16 7.99 4.54 22.44
C ILE A 16 9.01 5.64 22.13
N PRO A 17 9.86 6.04 23.11
CA PRO A 17 10.80 7.13 22.90
C PRO A 17 11.91 6.75 21.89
N ILE A 18 12.20 7.66 20.97
CA ILE A 18 13.34 7.52 20.06
C ILE A 18 14.61 7.84 20.87
N PRO A 19 15.65 6.98 20.85
CA PRO A 19 16.90 7.26 21.54
C PRO A 19 17.53 8.58 21.06
N LYS A 20 17.85 9.48 21.99
CA LYS A 20 18.39 10.82 21.68
C LYS A 20 19.73 10.77 20.94
N ASP A 21 20.53 9.74 21.21
CA ASP A 21 21.84 9.48 20.61
C ASP A 21 21.74 8.79 19.23
N LYS A 22 20.54 8.33 18.85
CA LYS A 22 20.31 7.60 17.59
C LYS A 22 19.03 8.06 16.87
N PRO A 23 18.87 9.35 16.58
CA PRO A 23 17.65 9.88 15.95
C PRO A 23 17.40 9.28 14.54
N TYR A 24 18.44 8.77 13.91
CA TYR A 24 18.40 8.16 12.58
C TYR A 24 17.72 6.78 12.54
N LEU A 25 17.37 6.18 13.67
CA LEU A 25 16.68 4.88 13.71
C LEU A 25 15.25 4.96 13.19
N ILE A 26 14.61 6.13 13.32
CA ILE A 26 13.22 6.34 12.91
C ILE A 26 13.13 7.66 12.13
N ASN A 27 12.70 7.61 10.91
CA ASN A 27 12.37 8.79 10.13
C ASN A 27 10.94 9.22 10.46
N LEU A 28 10.81 10.26 11.27
CA LEU A 28 9.51 10.92 11.45
C LEU A 28 9.13 11.66 10.18
N ILE A 29 7.82 11.82 9.96
CA ILE A 29 7.31 12.65 8.87
C ILE A 29 7.75 14.09 9.11
N ASP A 30 8.68 14.56 8.31
CA ASP A 30 9.20 15.92 8.24
C ASP A 30 9.38 16.30 6.77
N GLU A 31 8.72 17.38 6.33
CA GLU A 31 8.71 17.75 4.92
C GLU A 31 10.12 18.09 4.39
N ASN A 32 10.97 18.73 5.22
CA ASN A 32 12.34 19.06 4.83
C ASN A 32 13.20 17.78 4.71
N LEU A 33 13.02 16.82 5.63
CA LEU A 33 13.67 15.53 5.54
C LEU A 33 13.29 14.81 4.25
N ILE A 34 11.99 14.69 3.98
CA ILE A 34 11.47 14.03 2.78
C ILE A 34 12.03 14.68 1.52
N GLN A 35 11.99 16.00 1.43
CA GLN A 35 12.51 16.74 0.28
C GLN A 35 14.01 16.51 0.08
N ASN A 36 14.79 16.53 1.17
CA ASN A 36 16.23 16.25 1.12
C ASN A 36 16.53 14.82 0.68
N ASP A 37 15.78 13.84 1.16
CA ASP A 37 15.96 12.43 0.79
C ASP A 37 15.58 12.18 -0.67
N VAL A 38 14.52 12.82 -1.18
CA VAL A 38 14.17 12.77 -2.60
C VAL A 38 15.29 13.38 -3.46
N ARG A 39 15.81 14.55 -3.06
CA ARG A 39 16.95 15.17 -3.76
C ARG A 39 18.16 14.24 -3.80
N LYS A 40 18.51 13.64 -2.66
CA LYS A 40 19.61 12.67 -2.56
C LYS A 40 19.39 11.43 -3.43
N ALA A 41 18.14 10.92 -3.49
CA ALA A 41 17.79 9.81 -4.37
C ALA A 41 18.03 10.18 -5.84
N LYS A 42 17.64 11.40 -6.27
CA LYS A 42 17.91 11.93 -7.62
C LYS A 42 19.41 12.07 -7.89
N GLU A 43 20.20 12.61 -6.93
CA GLU A 43 21.66 12.71 -7.02
C GLU A 43 22.33 11.33 -7.19
N LEU A 44 21.80 10.30 -6.53
CA LEU A 44 22.23 8.90 -6.66
C LEU A 44 21.71 8.23 -7.94
N LYS A 45 21.02 9.01 -8.80
CA LYS A 45 20.46 8.59 -10.09
C LYS A 45 19.44 7.45 -9.92
N ALA A 46 18.56 7.58 -8.94
CA ALA A 46 17.35 6.75 -8.90
C ALA A 46 16.47 7.10 -10.11
N ASP A 47 15.99 6.08 -10.78
CA ASP A 47 15.11 6.20 -11.94
C ASP A 47 13.64 6.32 -11.51
N PHE A 48 13.32 5.83 -10.30
CA PHE A 48 11.96 5.78 -9.75
C PHE A 48 12.02 5.87 -8.22
N ILE A 49 11.11 6.61 -7.61
CA ILE A 49 11.10 6.83 -6.15
C ILE A 49 9.77 6.40 -5.55
N ILE A 50 9.82 5.51 -4.58
CA ILE A 50 8.65 5.04 -3.81
C ILE A 50 8.78 5.55 -2.38
N ALA A 51 7.72 6.16 -1.83
CA ALA A 51 7.64 6.52 -0.42
C ALA A 51 6.65 5.62 0.32
N CYS A 52 7.12 4.92 1.36
CA CYS A 52 6.28 4.18 2.29
C CYS A 52 5.98 5.09 3.49
N ILE A 53 4.71 5.44 3.71
CA ILE A 53 4.33 6.39 4.76
C ILE A 53 3.34 5.76 5.73
N HIS A 54 3.71 5.75 7.01
CA HIS A 54 2.86 5.29 8.11
C HIS A 54 2.14 6.50 8.72
N TRP A 55 0.86 6.71 8.40
CA TRP A 55 0.12 7.94 8.63
C TRP A 55 -1.40 7.75 8.75
N GLY A 56 -2.12 8.83 9.03
CA GLY A 56 -3.58 8.85 9.08
C GLY A 56 -4.15 8.44 10.43
N ASN A 57 -5.42 8.08 10.46
CA ASN A 57 -6.14 7.69 11.65
C ASN A 57 -6.55 6.23 11.58
N GLU A 58 -6.41 5.50 12.70
CA GLU A 58 -6.82 4.11 12.79
C GLU A 58 -8.30 3.93 12.43
N TYR A 59 -8.58 2.89 11.65
CA TYR A 59 -9.91 2.39 11.29
C TYR A 59 -10.77 3.31 10.43
N GLN A 60 -10.22 4.40 9.92
CA GLN A 60 -10.89 5.28 8.96
C GLN A 60 -10.62 4.81 7.52
N ARG A 61 -11.70 4.50 6.80
CA ARG A 61 -11.62 4.04 5.40
C ARG A 61 -11.40 5.15 4.38
N GLN A 62 -11.48 6.41 4.80
CA GLN A 62 -11.17 7.57 3.96
C GLN A 62 -9.93 8.28 4.49
N PRO A 63 -9.04 8.73 3.62
CA PRO A 63 -7.89 9.51 4.03
C PRO A 63 -8.33 10.85 4.61
N ASN A 64 -7.64 11.31 5.65
CA ASN A 64 -7.85 12.63 6.21
C ASN A 64 -7.12 13.72 5.39
N ASP A 65 -7.38 15.00 5.70
CA ASP A 65 -6.82 16.12 4.95
C ASP A 65 -5.29 16.16 5.03
N PHE A 66 -4.71 15.82 6.19
CA PHE A 66 -3.26 15.72 6.35
C PHE A 66 -2.64 14.71 5.37
N GLN A 67 -3.25 13.53 5.19
CA GLN A 67 -2.77 12.53 4.25
C GLN A 67 -2.81 13.07 2.81
N LYS A 68 -3.90 13.73 2.43
CA LYS A 68 -4.07 14.29 1.07
C LYS A 68 -3.09 15.41 0.77
N GLU A 69 -2.94 16.34 1.71
CA GLU A 69 -2.02 17.48 1.57
C GLU A 69 -0.56 17.01 1.49
N LEU A 70 -0.17 16.09 2.38
CA LEU A 70 1.19 15.54 2.37
C LEU A 70 1.45 14.73 1.11
N ALA A 71 0.48 13.94 0.63
CA ALA A 71 0.61 13.19 -0.62
C ALA A 71 0.91 14.12 -1.80
N ALA A 72 0.14 15.21 -1.95
CA ALA A 72 0.36 16.17 -3.01
C ALA A 72 1.76 16.80 -2.95
N LYS A 73 2.22 17.20 -1.75
CA LYS A 73 3.57 17.75 -1.56
C LYS A 73 4.66 16.74 -1.91
N VAL A 74 4.54 15.51 -1.39
CA VAL A 74 5.54 14.45 -1.58
C VAL A 74 5.67 14.06 -3.07
N ILE A 75 4.54 13.95 -3.79
CA ILE A 75 4.56 13.79 -5.26
C ILE A 75 5.24 15.01 -5.92
N GLY A 76 4.92 16.23 -5.48
CA GLY A 76 5.55 17.45 -5.97
C GLY A 76 7.08 17.49 -5.78
N TYR A 77 7.61 16.90 -4.72
CA TYR A 77 9.06 16.80 -4.49
C TYR A 77 9.75 15.83 -5.45
N GLY A 78 9.02 14.88 -6.02
CA GLY A 78 9.55 13.96 -7.01
C GLY A 78 9.36 12.48 -6.71
N VAL A 79 8.52 12.12 -5.74
CA VAL A 79 8.09 10.74 -5.51
C VAL A 79 7.11 10.32 -6.59
N ASP A 80 7.23 9.09 -7.09
CA ASP A 80 6.37 8.55 -8.15
C ASP A 80 5.20 7.75 -7.58
N VAL A 81 5.42 7.02 -6.47
CA VAL A 81 4.39 6.22 -5.80
C VAL A 81 4.47 6.39 -4.29
N ILE A 82 3.31 6.61 -3.66
CA ILE A 82 3.17 6.58 -2.20
C ILE A 82 2.40 5.33 -1.80
N ILE A 83 2.98 4.56 -0.86
CA ILE A 83 2.36 3.38 -0.25
C ILE A 83 2.10 3.69 1.22
N GLY A 84 0.82 3.91 1.56
CA GLY A 84 0.38 4.24 2.90
C GLY A 84 0.10 3.03 3.78
N SER A 85 0.24 3.23 5.09
CA SER A 85 -0.08 2.26 6.14
C SER A 85 -0.50 2.99 7.42
N HIS A 86 -0.85 2.29 8.47
CA HIS A 86 -1.31 2.71 9.79
C HIS A 86 -2.82 2.58 10.02
N PRO A 87 -3.73 2.99 9.11
CA PRO A 87 -5.17 2.92 9.41
C PRO A 87 -5.71 1.52 9.73
N HIS A 88 -4.93 0.47 9.50
CA HIS A 88 -5.34 -0.93 9.69
C HIS A 88 -6.54 -1.38 8.83
N VAL A 89 -6.98 -0.52 7.95
CA VAL A 89 -8.03 -0.77 6.95
C VAL A 89 -7.55 -0.24 5.60
N LEU A 90 -8.03 -0.84 4.53
CA LEU A 90 -7.74 -0.35 3.19
C LEU A 90 -8.38 1.04 2.98
N GLN A 91 -7.62 1.96 2.43
CA GLN A 91 -8.07 3.26 1.96
C GLN A 91 -7.95 3.37 0.44
N PRO A 92 -8.64 4.33 -0.21
CA PRO A 92 -8.58 4.51 -1.65
C PRO A 92 -7.17 4.67 -2.21
N ALA A 93 -7.07 4.44 -3.51
CA ALA A 93 -5.95 4.83 -4.32
C ALA A 93 -6.35 5.97 -5.25
N GLU A 94 -5.42 6.88 -5.52
CA GLU A 94 -5.65 8.04 -6.39
C GLU A 94 -4.42 8.34 -7.24
N LYS A 95 -4.63 8.82 -8.48
CA LYS A 95 -3.63 9.56 -9.23
C LYS A 95 -3.68 11.02 -8.82
N ILE A 96 -2.54 11.55 -8.45
CA ILE A 96 -2.40 12.95 -8.07
C ILE A 96 -1.62 13.68 -9.16
N PHE A 97 -2.15 14.82 -9.59
CA PHE A 97 -1.48 15.73 -10.51
C PHE A 97 -1.14 17.02 -9.77
N VAL A 98 0.14 17.35 -9.71
CA VAL A 98 0.63 18.53 -9.01
C VAL A 98 1.52 19.38 -9.92
N ASN A 99 1.49 20.71 -9.71
CA ASN A 99 2.48 21.59 -10.32
C ASN A 99 3.81 21.43 -9.59
N SER A 100 4.87 21.16 -10.31
CA SER A 100 6.24 21.12 -9.82
C SER A 100 7.13 22.10 -10.59
N GLU A 101 8.36 22.27 -10.15
CA GLU A 101 9.34 23.12 -10.88
C GLU A 101 9.62 22.59 -12.30
N GLU A 102 9.44 21.30 -12.53
CA GLU A 102 9.67 20.61 -13.81
C GLU A 102 8.38 20.52 -14.67
N GLY A 103 7.26 21.13 -14.24
CA GLY A 103 5.95 21.08 -14.88
C GLY A 103 4.93 20.25 -14.12
N ILE A 104 3.87 19.81 -14.79
CA ILE A 104 2.85 18.96 -14.16
C ILE A 104 3.42 17.58 -13.93
N ARG A 105 3.41 17.15 -12.66
CA ARG A 105 3.86 15.82 -12.23
C ARG A 105 2.67 14.96 -11.85
N GLU A 106 2.67 13.73 -12.35
CA GLU A 106 1.71 12.68 -11.98
C GLU A 106 2.37 11.73 -10.97
N GLY A 107 1.62 11.30 -9.97
CA GLY A 107 2.01 10.24 -9.04
C GLY A 107 0.82 9.40 -8.59
N LEU A 108 1.09 8.16 -8.16
CA LEU A 108 0.11 7.25 -7.59
C LEU A 108 0.20 7.28 -6.07
N VAL A 109 -0.93 7.39 -5.38
CA VAL A 109 -1.00 7.18 -3.93
C VAL A 109 -2.00 6.07 -3.61
N ILE A 110 -1.60 5.14 -2.74
CA ILE A 110 -2.51 4.26 -2.00
C ILE A 110 -2.42 4.71 -0.55
N TYR A 111 -3.49 5.30 -0.02
CA TYR A 111 -3.46 5.92 1.30
C TYR A 111 -3.29 4.92 2.44
N SER A 112 -3.78 3.68 2.29
CA SER A 112 -3.50 2.56 3.20
C SER A 112 -3.72 1.23 2.52
N MET A 113 -2.75 0.32 2.70
CA MET A 113 -2.82 -1.06 2.20
C MET A 113 -3.67 -1.98 3.08
N GLY A 114 -4.11 -1.54 4.27
CA GLY A 114 -4.77 -2.39 5.26
C GLY A 114 -3.79 -3.33 5.99
N ASN A 115 -4.32 -4.39 6.58
CA ASN A 115 -3.56 -5.39 7.34
C ASN A 115 -3.25 -6.62 6.49
N PHE A 116 -2.00 -6.78 6.05
CA PHE A 116 -1.59 -7.98 5.30
C PHE A 116 -1.62 -9.25 6.16
N ILE A 117 -1.14 -9.16 7.41
CA ILE A 117 -1.28 -10.20 8.43
C ILE A 117 -1.52 -9.54 9.78
N SER A 118 -2.60 -9.93 10.48
CA SER A 118 -2.98 -9.31 11.74
C SER A 118 -3.84 -10.25 12.58
N ASN A 119 -3.90 -9.99 13.89
CA ASN A 119 -4.86 -10.63 14.80
C ASN A 119 -6.19 -9.87 14.91
N GLN A 120 -6.34 -8.75 14.23
CA GLN A 120 -7.60 -8.01 14.18
C GLN A 120 -8.62 -8.78 13.34
N LYS A 121 -9.88 -8.87 13.80
CA LYS A 121 -10.91 -9.76 13.22
C LYS A 121 -12.14 -9.01 12.70
N GLU A 122 -12.21 -7.73 13.06
CA GLU A 122 -13.32 -6.87 12.69
C GLU A 122 -13.31 -6.64 11.19
N ARG A 123 -14.51 -6.44 10.63
CA ARG A 123 -14.68 -6.12 9.20
C ARG A 123 -13.73 -4.99 8.78
N TYR A 124 -13.12 -5.10 7.62
CA TYR A 124 -12.11 -4.22 7.02
C TYR A 124 -10.70 -4.32 7.63
N ARG A 125 -10.53 -4.93 8.84
CA ARG A 125 -9.24 -5.01 9.53
C ARG A 125 -8.53 -6.34 9.32
N ASP A 126 -9.23 -7.31 8.76
CA ASP A 126 -8.75 -8.67 8.47
C ASP A 126 -8.41 -8.88 6.98
N SER A 127 -8.36 -7.79 6.23
CA SER A 127 -8.15 -7.82 4.78
C SER A 127 -7.18 -6.73 4.31
N SER A 128 -6.56 -6.97 3.15
CA SER A 128 -5.53 -6.14 2.55
C SER A 128 -5.43 -6.43 1.05
N ILE A 129 -4.38 -5.93 0.43
CA ILE A 129 -4.01 -6.25 -0.95
C ILE A 129 -2.52 -6.60 -1.07
N VAL A 130 -2.18 -7.38 -2.09
CA VAL A 130 -0.83 -7.37 -2.67
C VAL A 130 -0.86 -6.40 -3.84
N LEU A 131 -0.03 -5.36 -3.77
CA LEU A 131 0.15 -4.40 -4.86
C LEU A 131 1.33 -4.83 -5.73
N ILE A 132 1.11 -4.85 -7.04
CA ILE A 132 2.14 -5.13 -8.04
C ILE A 132 2.28 -3.90 -8.92
N LEU A 133 3.48 -3.33 -8.94
CA LEU A 133 3.82 -2.17 -9.77
C LEU A 133 4.68 -2.63 -10.94
N GLU A 134 4.29 -2.28 -12.15
CA GLU A 134 5.07 -2.49 -13.37
C GLU A 134 5.74 -1.18 -13.77
N ILE A 135 7.07 -1.14 -13.63
CA ILE A 135 7.88 0.05 -13.91
C ILE A 135 8.63 -0.19 -15.20
N GLU A 136 8.46 0.72 -16.15
CA GLU A 136 9.10 0.67 -17.47
C GLU A 136 10.07 1.84 -17.65
N LYS A 137 11.22 1.56 -18.25
CA LYS A 137 12.20 2.58 -18.61
C LYS A 137 12.39 2.61 -20.13
N ASP A 138 12.11 3.78 -20.73
CA ASP A 138 12.57 4.11 -22.06
C ASP A 138 14.05 4.54 -21.99
N TRP A 139 14.93 3.72 -22.51
CA TRP A 139 16.37 3.97 -22.50
C TRP A 139 16.82 5.04 -23.50
N GLN A 140 16.02 5.31 -24.55
CA GLN A 140 16.34 6.35 -25.54
C GLN A 140 15.94 7.72 -25.00
N ALA A 141 14.73 7.83 -24.44
CA ALA A 141 14.26 9.06 -23.81
C ALA A 141 14.83 9.27 -22.39
N ASN A 142 15.47 8.25 -21.80
CA ASN A 142 15.90 8.21 -20.40
C ASN A 142 14.76 8.54 -19.42
N GLN A 143 13.57 8.06 -19.73
CA GLN A 143 12.36 8.29 -18.93
C GLN A 143 11.88 6.98 -18.30
N THR A 144 11.56 7.03 -17.01
CA THR A 144 11.00 5.91 -16.27
C THR A 144 9.59 6.25 -15.82
N VAL A 145 8.64 5.33 -16.03
CA VAL A 145 7.23 5.54 -15.75
C VAL A 145 6.61 4.33 -15.04
N LEU A 146 5.57 4.58 -14.25
CA LEU A 146 4.66 3.54 -13.79
C LEU A 146 3.77 3.11 -14.95
N ARG A 147 4.05 1.95 -15.54
CA ARG A 147 3.30 1.42 -16.68
C ARG A 147 1.94 0.89 -16.27
N ASN A 148 1.92 0.18 -15.14
CA ASN A 148 0.71 -0.49 -14.66
C ASN A 148 0.79 -0.67 -13.14
N ALA A 149 -0.36 -0.64 -12.49
CA ALA A 149 -0.53 -1.02 -11.10
C ALA A 149 -1.69 -2.01 -11.00
N VAL A 150 -1.46 -3.17 -10.39
CA VAL A 150 -2.50 -4.18 -10.20
C VAL A 150 -2.52 -4.63 -8.74
N TYR A 151 -3.70 -5.05 -8.26
CA TYR A 151 -3.84 -5.53 -6.90
C TYR A 151 -4.48 -6.92 -6.84
N ILE A 152 -4.11 -7.68 -5.82
CA ILE A 152 -4.71 -8.97 -5.48
C ILE A 152 -5.33 -8.82 -4.09
N PRO A 153 -6.65 -8.93 -3.94
CA PRO A 153 -7.32 -8.93 -2.64
C PRO A 153 -6.82 -10.09 -1.77
N THR A 154 -6.54 -9.80 -0.50
CA THR A 154 -6.13 -10.81 0.49
C THR A 154 -6.98 -10.74 1.74
N TRP A 155 -7.16 -11.91 2.39
CA TRP A 155 -7.85 -12.05 3.66
C TRP A 155 -7.04 -12.92 4.62
N VAL A 156 -7.10 -12.61 5.92
CA VAL A 156 -6.37 -13.32 6.95
C VAL A 156 -7.26 -14.37 7.60
N GLN A 157 -7.05 -15.65 7.24
CA GLN A 157 -7.65 -16.77 7.95
C GLN A 157 -6.92 -17.01 9.27
N ARG A 158 -7.67 -17.23 10.34
CA ARG A 158 -7.14 -17.64 11.63
C ARG A 158 -7.60 -19.06 11.95
N LEU A 159 -6.68 -19.97 12.02
CA LEU A 159 -6.91 -21.35 12.42
C LEU A 159 -6.70 -21.49 13.94
N ALA A 160 -7.71 -22.02 14.64
CA ALA A 160 -7.70 -22.21 16.09
C ALA A 160 -7.39 -23.68 16.44
N HIS A 161 -6.12 -24.10 16.31
CA HIS A 161 -5.67 -25.41 16.75
C HIS A 161 -4.50 -25.21 17.74
N GLY A 162 -4.82 -25.02 19.04
CA GLY A 162 -3.82 -24.73 20.06
C GLY A 162 -3.29 -23.30 19.94
N LYS A 163 -2.05 -23.10 19.48
CA LYS A 163 -1.54 -21.76 19.16
C LYS A 163 -2.20 -21.24 17.87
N PRO A 164 -2.60 -19.98 17.81
CA PRO A 164 -3.23 -19.42 16.60
C PRO A 164 -2.24 -19.46 15.41
N VAL A 165 -2.71 -20.00 14.30
CA VAL A 165 -2.01 -19.99 13.02
C VAL A 165 -2.73 -19.04 12.09
N TYR A 166 -1.98 -18.16 11.44
CA TYR A 166 -2.51 -17.18 10.51
C TYR A 166 -2.11 -17.56 9.08
N ARG A 167 -3.07 -17.51 8.16
CA ARG A 167 -2.83 -17.70 6.72
C ARG A 167 -3.33 -16.48 5.98
N VAL A 168 -2.48 -15.90 5.14
CA VAL A 168 -2.91 -14.87 4.19
C VAL A 168 -3.35 -15.58 2.92
N LEU A 169 -4.60 -15.39 2.54
CA LEU A 169 -5.23 -16.05 1.41
C LEU A 169 -5.55 -15.03 0.31
N PRO A 170 -5.16 -15.27 -0.94
CA PRO A 170 -5.73 -14.55 -2.07
C PRO A 170 -7.23 -14.84 -2.15
N VAL A 171 -8.05 -13.81 -2.04
CA VAL A 171 -9.51 -13.95 -1.81
C VAL A 171 -10.19 -14.73 -2.93
N GLU A 172 -9.96 -14.36 -4.19
CA GLU A 172 -10.57 -15.03 -5.35
C GLU A 172 -10.24 -16.51 -5.39
N LYS A 173 -8.94 -16.83 -5.19
CA LYS A 173 -8.50 -18.23 -5.18
C LYS A 173 -9.12 -19.02 -4.04
N ALA A 174 -9.15 -18.45 -2.84
CA ALA A 174 -9.73 -19.11 -1.67
C ALA A 174 -11.23 -19.36 -1.81
N ILE A 175 -11.98 -18.45 -2.43
CA ILE A 175 -13.40 -18.66 -2.78
C ILE A 175 -13.53 -19.86 -3.72
N LYS A 176 -12.76 -19.91 -4.81
CA LYS A 176 -12.76 -21.04 -5.76
C LYS A 176 -12.35 -22.37 -5.10
N ASP A 177 -11.34 -22.34 -4.24
CA ASP A 177 -10.86 -23.53 -3.53
C ASP A 177 -11.92 -24.09 -2.59
N TYR A 178 -12.69 -23.22 -1.90
CA TYR A 178 -13.83 -23.64 -1.08
C TYR A 178 -14.94 -24.28 -1.92
N GLU A 179 -15.38 -23.60 -2.98
CA GLU A 179 -16.46 -24.08 -3.87
C GLU A 179 -16.14 -25.43 -4.51
N GLN A 180 -14.86 -25.63 -4.86
CA GLN A 180 -14.36 -26.86 -5.45
C GLN A 180 -13.93 -27.93 -4.40
N ARG A 181 -14.10 -27.64 -3.10
CA ARG A 181 -13.68 -28.49 -1.97
C ARG A 181 -12.17 -28.86 -1.99
N LYS A 182 -11.35 -27.99 -2.53
CA LYS A 182 -9.89 -28.17 -2.60
C LYS A 182 -9.18 -27.82 -1.28
N ASP A 183 -9.70 -26.87 -0.52
CA ASP A 183 -9.18 -26.48 0.79
C ASP A 183 -10.19 -26.83 1.90
N GLN A 184 -9.98 -27.96 2.56
CA GLN A 184 -10.86 -28.45 3.64
C GLN A 184 -10.69 -27.66 4.96
N SER A 185 -9.70 -26.79 5.07
CA SER A 185 -9.52 -25.93 6.23
C SER A 185 -10.41 -24.68 6.21
N LEU A 186 -11.07 -24.42 5.07
CA LEU A 186 -12.02 -23.33 4.92
C LEU A 186 -13.40 -23.75 5.40
N SER A 187 -13.92 -23.05 6.41
CA SER A 187 -15.29 -23.23 6.89
C SER A 187 -16.29 -22.41 6.05
N SER A 188 -17.59 -22.69 6.22
CA SER A 188 -18.64 -21.86 5.63
C SER A 188 -18.60 -20.40 6.12
N SER A 189 -18.18 -20.19 7.37
CA SER A 189 -17.98 -18.84 7.93
C SER A 189 -16.82 -18.13 7.24
N ASP A 190 -15.71 -18.83 6.95
CA ASP A 190 -14.58 -18.25 6.22
C ASP A 190 -14.98 -17.86 4.79
N TYR A 191 -15.79 -18.71 4.14
CA TYR A 191 -16.30 -18.43 2.80
C TYR A 191 -17.15 -17.14 2.75
N GLN A 192 -18.02 -16.90 3.77
CA GLN A 192 -18.79 -15.65 3.85
C GLN A 192 -17.89 -14.44 4.05
N LYS A 193 -16.85 -14.56 4.90
CA LYS A 193 -15.86 -13.48 5.10
C LYS A 193 -15.02 -13.21 3.87
N LEU A 194 -14.63 -14.24 3.13
CA LEU A 194 -13.93 -14.08 1.86
C LEU A 194 -14.78 -13.31 0.85
N LYS A 195 -16.06 -13.63 0.70
CA LYS A 195 -16.98 -12.87 -0.17
C LYS A 195 -17.11 -11.42 0.29
N GLN A 196 -17.26 -11.19 1.60
CA GLN A 196 -17.34 -9.84 2.15
C GLN A 196 -16.04 -9.05 1.88
N ALA A 197 -14.87 -9.67 2.09
CA ALA A 197 -13.58 -9.03 1.81
C ALA A 197 -13.42 -8.71 0.31
N TRP A 198 -13.90 -9.58 -0.57
CA TRP A 198 -13.93 -9.34 -2.01
C TRP A 198 -14.73 -8.08 -2.35
N GLU A 199 -15.99 -8.03 -1.89
CA GLU A 199 -16.89 -6.88 -2.12
C GLU A 199 -16.32 -5.58 -1.53
N ASP A 200 -15.79 -5.65 -0.30
CA ASP A 200 -15.24 -4.49 0.41
C ASP A 200 -14.01 -3.90 -0.26
N ILE A 201 -13.15 -4.75 -0.83
CA ILE A 201 -11.90 -4.32 -1.49
C ILE A 201 -12.18 -3.84 -2.91
N THR A 202 -12.91 -4.63 -3.69
CA THR A 202 -13.22 -4.28 -5.09
C THR A 202 -14.14 -3.07 -5.20
N GLY A 203 -15.10 -2.95 -4.26
CA GLY A 203 -15.96 -1.78 -4.18
C GLY A 203 -15.24 -0.49 -3.77
N LEU A 204 -14.09 -0.60 -3.05
CA LEU A 204 -13.30 0.56 -2.65
C LEU A 204 -12.30 1.00 -3.72
N LEU A 205 -11.58 0.04 -4.31
CA LEU A 205 -10.52 0.34 -5.29
C LEU A 205 -11.05 0.45 -6.72
N GLY A 206 -12.21 -0.16 -6.98
CA GLY A 206 -12.80 -0.16 -8.33
C GLY A 206 -12.05 -1.02 -9.34
N GLU A 207 -12.48 -0.91 -10.60
CA GLU A 207 -11.82 -1.45 -11.79
C GLU A 207 -11.36 -0.32 -12.72
N ASP A 208 -11.01 0.84 -12.14
CA ASP A 208 -10.57 2.00 -12.90
C ASP A 208 -9.23 1.73 -13.60
N ASP A 209 -8.93 2.53 -14.63
CA ASP A 209 -7.62 2.50 -15.32
C ASP A 209 -6.43 2.79 -14.40
N LEU A 210 -6.71 3.18 -13.16
CA LEU A 210 -5.74 3.54 -12.14
C LEU A 210 -5.02 2.34 -11.54
N ILE A 211 -5.80 1.40 -10.97
CA ILE A 211 -5.31 0.15 -10.38
C ILE A 211 -6.27 -0.96 -10.79
N LYS A 212 -5.74 -1.98 -11.47
CA LYS A 212 -6.54 -3.08 -12.00
C LYS A 212 -6.55 -4.28 -11.07
N LEU A 213 -7.69 -4.91 -10.94
CA LEU A 213 -7.80 -6.20 -10.28
C LEU A 213 -7.01 -7.26 -11.06
N LYS A 214 -6.14 -8.00 -10.35
CA LYS A 214 -5.43 -9.14 -10.92
C LYS A 214 -6.11 -10.43 -10.51
N THR A 215 -6.65 -11.14 -11.48
CA THR A 215 -7.15 -12.50 -11.29
C THR A 215 -5.98 -13.43 -11.00
N VAL A 216 -6.05 -14.15 -9.88
CA VAL A 216 -5.05 -15.17 -9.53
C VAL A 216 -5.42 -16.44 -10.29
N ILE A 217 -4.85 -16.59 -11.49
CA ILE A 217 -4.93 -17.85 -12.24
C ILE A 217 -3.93 -18.81 -11.62
N GLN A 218 -4.41 -19.98 -11.22
CA GLN A 218 -3.83 -21.22 -10.69
C GLN A 218 -2.34 -21.22 -10.30
#